data_ca1f38612cc5013cab9f5cca0e48db97
#
_entry.id   ca1f38612cc5013cab9f5cca0e48db97
#
_cell.length_a   1.000
_cell.length_b   1.000
_cell.length_c   1.000
_cell.angle_alpha   90.00
_cell.angle_beta   90.00
_cell.angle_gamma   90.00
#
_symmetry.space_group_name_H-M   'P 1'
#
loop_
_entity.id
_entity.type
_entity.pdbx_description
1 polymer ?
#
loop_
_entity_poly.entity_id
_entity_poly.type
_entity_poly.pdbx_seq_one_letter_code
_entity_poly.pdbx_strand_id
1 'polypeptide(L)'
;MFKWVFKIGVPVAIIAFAVATAGYLRATKPEIKSEPPQERVWPVETLQAHVGAVQPDWTLYGQVLAGREVELRPLVAGRIVGVGAQYRDGGVVKKGDLLVQVDPFDYRSFLDEAEAQRVEARARRREIDADYKGARNLLVYDEGQAALRRRDVQRREKLRGSGAGSVKALDDAKMSLSENEQRIVDRRRAIEAGQARLGQQDAIIDRLEVAVSRAARDLVNARLTAPFDGFLVDADAELGKRLGVGDRVARLIDARRLEVRFHIGNAQFSQLQSGAGFKGRTVQVYWQGRDGATPLKAVIERENSEIDTASGGVDLIARLADLGVGSTLRPGAFVRIVMPGRSYENVVRLPEAALHHKD
;
A
#
# COMPACT_ATOMS: atom_id res chain seq x y z
N MET A 1 -87.40 -40.95 -100.17
CA MET A 1 -86.29 -40.01 -100.36
C MET A 1 -86.00 -39.16 -99.14
N PHE A 2 -86.71 -39.29 -98.08
CA PHE A 2 -86.53 -38.39 -96.88
C PHE A 2 -85.54 -38.87 -95.76
N LYS A 3 -85.12 -40.11 -95.78
CA LYS A 3 -84.23 -40.71 -94.73
C LYS A 3 -82.75 -40.49 -94.96
N TRP A 4 -82.30 -39.97 -96.06
CA TRP A 4 -80.89 -39.79 -96.40
C TRP A 4 -80.37 -38.37 -96.07
N VAL A 5 -81.28 -37.40 -96.16
CA VAL A 5 -80.91 -36.00 -95.85
C VAL A 5 -80.64 -35.85 -94.36
N PHE A 6 -81.28 -36.63 -93.51
CA PHE A 6 -81.03 -36.53 -92.05
C PHE A 6 -79.73 -37.22 -91.60
N LYS A 7 -79.27 -38.25 -92.36
CA LYS A 7 -78.00 -38.95 -92.00
C LYS A 7 -76.73 -38.12 -92.35
N ILE A 8 -76.78 -37.25 -93.26
CA ILE A 8 -75.64 -36.50 -93.73
C ILE A 8 -75.71 -35.02 -93.21
N GLY A 9 -76.93 -34.51 -93.08
CA GLY A 9 -77.14 -33.09 -92.66
C GLY A 9 -76.79 -32.83 -91.18
N VAL A 10 -77.10 -33.79 -90.31
CA VAL A 10 -76.82 -33.61 -88.89
C VAL A 10 -75.30 -33.61 -88.52
N PRO A 11 -74.49 -34.54 -89.09
CA PRO A 11 -73.05 -34.48 -88.83
C PRO A 11 -72.38 -33.20 -89.39
N VAL A 12 -72.85 -32.79 -90.58
CA VAL A 12 -72.30 -31.53 -91.18
C VAL A 12 -72.64 -30.27 -90.34
N ALA A 13 -73.88 -30.23 -89.83
CA ALA A 13 -74.34 -29.16 -88.96
C ALA A 13 -73.53 -29.14 -87.62
N ILE A 14 -73.23 -30.32 -87.07
CA ILE A 14 -72.41 -30.45 -85.87
C ILE A 14 -70.95 -29.97 -86.16
N ILE A 15 -70.42 -30.40 -87.31
CA ILE A 15 -69.02 -29.92 -87.65
C ILE A 15 -69.02 -28.42 -87.89
N ALA A 16 -69.99 -27.88 -88.61
CA ALA A 16 -70.13 -26.44 -88.82
C ALA A 16 -70.25 -25.66 -87.52
N PHE A 17 -71.05 -26.21 -86.59
CA PHE A 17 -71.19 -25.61 -85.25
C PHE A 17 -69.89 -25.70 -84.42
N ALA A 18 -69.19 -26.84 -84.50
CA ALA A 18 -67.91 -27.02 -83.82
C ALA A 18 -66.78 -26.04 -84.37
N VAL A 19 -66.80 -25.86 -85.70
CA VAL A 19 -65.89 -24.90 -86.33
C VAL A 19 -66.22 -23.45 -85.95
N ALA A 20 -67.54 -23.13 -85.97
CA ALA A 20 -67.98 -21.78 -85.55
C ALA A 20 -67.66 -21.46 -84.08
N THR A 21 -67.88 -22.44 -83.19
CA THR A 21 -67.55 -22.32 -81.76
C THR A 21 -66.02 -22.25 -81.55
N ALA A 22 -65.27 -23.03 -82.27
CA ALA A 22 -63.77 -22.97 -82.20
C ALA A 22 -63.25 -21.61 -82.74
N GLY A 23 -63.86 -21.09 -83.83
CA GLY A 23 -63.58 -19.78 -84.36
C GLY A 23 -63.90 -18.65 -83.34
N TYR A 24 -65.10 -18.76 -82.74
CA TYR A 24 -65.48 -17.78 -81.69
C TYR A 24 -64.58 -17.81 -80.45
N LEU A 25 -64.18 -18.99 -79.95
CA LEU A 25 -63.27 -19.17 -78.85
C LEU A 25 -61.83 -18.62 -79.18
N ARG A 26 -61.44 -18.74 -80.46
CA ARG A 26 -60.17 -18.17 -80.90
C ARG A 26 -60.18 -16.64 -80.99
N ALA A 27 -61.33 -16.11 -81.49
CA ALA A 27 -61.50 -14.67 -81.62
C ALA A 27 -61.69 -13.96 -80.25
N THR A 28 -62.21 -14.65 -79.25
CA THR A 28 -62.44 -14.15 -77.89
C THR A 28 -61.32 -14.52 -76.89
N LYS A 29 -60.16 -15.09 -77.33
CA LYS A 29 -59.02 -15.32 -76.45
C LYS A 29 -58.53 -13.93 -75.96
N PRO A 30 -58.60 -13.71 -74.64
CA PRO A 30 -58.00 -12.47 -74.13
C PRO A 30 -56.47 -12.45 -74.43
N GLU A 31 -55.99 -11.47 -75.13
CA GLU A 31 -54.54 -11.18 -75.20
C GLU A 31 -54.02 -10.87 -73.78
N ILE A 32 -53.31 -11.85 -73.20
CA ILE A 32 -52.56 -11.59 -72.02
C ILE A 32 -51.42 -10.60 -72.40
N LYS A 33 -51.68 -9.33 -72.21
CA LYS A 33 -50.56 -8.34 -72.25
C LYS A 33 -49.55 -8.77 -71.17
N SER A 34 -48.40 -9.26 -71.64
CA SER A 34 -47.24 -9.50 -70.78
C SER A 34 -46.81 -8.13 -70.22
N GLU A 35 -47.20 -7.82 -68.96
CA GLU A 35 -46.60 -6.72 -68.27
C GLU A 35 -45.09 -6.98 -68.15
N PRO A 36 -44.23 -6.05 -68.51
CA PRO A 36 -42.79 -6.22 -68.30
C PRO A 36 -42.54 -6.52 -66.82
N PRO A 37 -41.61 -7.43 -66.49
CA PRO A 37 -41.33 -7.79 -65.09
C PRO A 37 -41.04 -6.48 -64.35
N GLN A 38 -41.90 -6.16 -63.37
CA GLN A 38 -41.62 -5.04 -62.46
C GLN A 38 -40.31 -5.38 -61.73
N GLU A 39 -39.28 -4.60 -61.96
CA GLU A 39 -38.07 -4.68 -61.15
C GLU A 39 -38.44 -4.52 -59.68
N ARG A 40 -38.17 -5.59 -58.92
CA ARG A 40 -38.38 -5.57 -57.46
C ARG A 40 -37.47 -4.51 -56.87
N VAL A 41 -37.94 -3.32 -56.62
CA VAL A 41 -37.25 -2.29 -55.89
C VAL A 41 -37.29 -2.62 -54.40
N TRP A 42 -36.16 -3.00 -53.87
CA TRP A 42 -36.04 -3.22 -52.45
C TRP A 42 -35.72 -1.89 -51.78
N PRO A 43 -36.49 -1.42 -50.81
CA PRO A 43 -36.15 -0.25 -50.04
C PRO A 43 -34.88 -0.57 -49.25
N VAL A 44 -33.78 0.07 -49.56
CA VAL A 44 -32.53 0.00 -48.83
C VAL A 44 -32.32 1.31 -48.07
N GLU A 45 -32.08 1.17 -46.81
CA GLU A 45 -31.65 2.31 -45.99
C GLU A 45 -30.18 2.60 -46.29
N THR A 46 -29.89 3.81 -46.72
CA THR A 46 -28.51 4.22 -47.08
C THR A 46 -27.94 5.08 -45.98
N LEU A 47 -26.71 4.79 -45.57
CA LEU A 47 -25.94 5.60 -44.64
C LEU A 47 -24.79 6.27 -45.40
N GLN A 48 -24.65 7.59 -45.18
CA GLN A 48 -23.51 8.31 -45.76
C GLN A 48 -22.25 7.97 -44.99
N ALA A 49 -21.28 7.38 -45.66
CA ALA A 49 -20.02 6.99 -45.07
C ALA A 49 -19.07 8.19 -44.98
N HIS A 50 -18.65 8.54 -43.78
CA HIS A 50 -17.67 9.59 -43.53
C HIS A 50 -16.32 8.97 -43.18
N VAL A 51 -15.29 9.32 -43.92
CA VAL A 51 -13.90 8.94 -43.62
C VAL A 51 -13.37 9.85 -42.50
N GLY A 52 -12.84 9.27 -41.45
CA GLY A 52 -12.31 10.03 -40.31
C GLY A 52 -11.42 9.20 -39.40
N ALA A 53 -10.94 9.82 -38.34
CA ALA A 53 -10.25 9.08 -37.27
C ALA A 53 -11.31 8.48 -36.33
N VAL A 54 -11.20 7.19 -36.08
CA VAL A 54 -12.10 6.46 -35.18
C VAL A 54 -11.27 5.77 -34.10
N GLN A 55 -11.61 6.03 -32.84
CA GLN A 55 -11.05 5.34 -31.68
C GLN A 55 -12.15 4.52 -31.01
N PRO A 56 -12.13 3.19 -31.15
CA PRO A 56 -13.12 2.35 -30.49
C PRO A 56 -12.85 2.29 -28.98
N ASP A 57 -13.91 2.29 -28.17
CA ASP A 57 -13.82 2.06 -26.75
C ASP A 57 -13.99 0.58 -26.45
N TRP A 58 -13.11 0.06 -25.60
CA TRP A 58 -13.23 -1.31 -25.08
C TRP A 58 -13.99 -1.28 -23.77
N THR A 59 -15.05 -2.05 -23.71
CA THR A 59 -15.79 -2.29 -22.46
C THR A 59 -15.24 -3.55 -21.80
N LEU A 60 -14.67 -3.37 -20.63
CA LEU A 60 -14.05 -4.41 -19.82
C LEU A 60 -14.74 -4.47 -18.45
N TYR A 61 -14.57 -5.58 -17.75
CA TYR A 61 -15.12 -5.78 -16.43
C TYR A 61 -14.01 -6.10 -15.45
N GLY A 62 -14.17 -5.63 -14.23
CA GLY A 62 -13.15 -5.80 -13.22
C GLY A 62 -13.70 -5.68 -11.80
N GLN A 63 -12.81 -5.77 -10.86
CA GLN A 63 -13.11 -5.72 -9.44
C GLN A 63 -12.24 -4.67 -8.76
N VAL A 64 -12.82 -3.94 -7.83
CA VAL A 64 -12.10 -3.01 -6.96
C VAL A 64 -11.31 -3.80 -5.92
N LEU A 65 -10.05 -3.47 -5.76
CA LEU A 65 -9.14 -4.03 -4.77
C LEU A 65 -8.68 -2.94 -3.80
N ALA A 66 -8.27 -3.37 -2.62
CA ALA A 66 -7.50 -2.53 -1.72
C ALA A 66 -6.08 -2.37 -2.29
N GLY A 67 -5.66 -1.17 -2.67
CA GLY A 67 -4.29 -0.89 -3.08
C GLY A 67 -3.31 -0.89 -1.90
N ARG A 68 -3.82 -0.76 -0.68
CA ARG A 68 -3.08 -0.87 0.57
C ARG A 68 -4.00 -1.41 1.66
N GLU A 69 -3.59 -2.50 2.26
CA GLU A 69 -4.22 -3.04 3.47
C GLU A 69 -3.17 -3.51 4.46
N VAL A 70 -3.51 -3.50 5.73
CA VAL A 70 -2.65 -3.98 6.81
C VAL A 70 -3.47 -4.75 7.84
N GLU A 71 -2.95 -5.90 8.25
CA GLU A 71 -3.46 -6.60 9.42
C GLU A 71 -2.99 -5.90 10.69
N LEU A 72 -3.92 -5.49 11.51
CA LEU A 72 -3.64 -4.86 12.79
C LEU A 72 -3.42 -5.95 13.83
N ARG A 73 -2.22 -5.97 14.40
CA ARG A 73 -1.81 -6.92 15.43
C ARG A 73 -1.23 -6.17 16.61
N PRO A 74 -1.58 -6.50 17.87
CA PRO A 74 -0.98 -5.88 19.03
C PRO A 74 0.50 -6.25 19.12
N LEU A 75 1.33 -5.30 19.50
CA LEU A 75 2.77 -5.50 19.72
C LEU A 75 3.08 -5.96 21.14
N VAL A 76 2.10 -5.87 22.04
CA VAL A 76 2.18 -6.28 23.44
C VAL A 76 0.95 -7.08 23.83
N ALA A 77 1.11 -8.03 24.75
CA ALA A 77 0.05 -8.90 25.21
C ALA A 77 -0.69 -8.28 26.43
N GLY A 78 -1.95 -8.64 26.62
CA GLY A 78 -2.70 -8.22 27.80
C GLY A 78 -4.20 -8.22 27.61
N ARG A 79 -4.94 -7.79 28.64
CA ARG A 79 -6.39 -7.68 28.59
C ARG A 79 -6.81 -6.34 27.95
N ILE A 80 -7.83 -6.36 27.11
CA ILE A 80 -8.40 -5.15 26.54
C ILE A 80 -9.18 -4.40 27.61
N VAL A 81 -8.82 -3.16 27.86
CA VAL A 81 -9.49 -2.25 28.82
C VAL A 81 -10.19 -1.09 28.13
N GLY A 82 -10.00 -0.93 26.83
CA GLY A 82 -10.67 0.10 26.04
C GLY A 82 -10.69 -0.24 24.56
N VAL A 83 -11.77 0.18 23.90
CA VAL A 83 -11.97 0.03 22.46
C VAL A 83 -12.37 1.39 21.90
N GLY A 84 -11.82 1.76 20.76
CA GLY A 84 -12.11 3.03 20.09
C GLY A 84 -13.58 3.13 19.66
N ALA A 85 -14.16 4.33 19.70
CA ALA A 85 -15.58 4.54 19.37
C ALA A 85 -15.94 4.08 17.93
N GLN A 86 -15.00 4.14 17.01
CA GLN A 86 -15.18 3.71 15.61
C GLN A 86 -14.66 2.29 15.35
N TYR A 87 -14.19 1.58 16.37
CA TYR A 87 -13.68 0.22 16.24
C TYR A 87 -14.85 -0.77 16.12
N ARG A 88 -15.26 -1.00 14.90
CA ARG A 88 -16.31 -1.97 14.49
C ARG A 88 -16.15 -2.29 13.01
N ASP A 89 -16.73 -3.38 12.54
CA ASP A 89 -16.75 -3.70 11.12
C ASP A 89 -17.37 -2.58 10.30
N GLY A 90 -16.70 -2.19 9.21
CA GLY A 90 -17.08 -1.05 8.37
C GLY A 90 -16.83 0.31 9.02
N GLY A 91 -16.29 0.37 10.24
CA GLY A 91 -15.95 1.62 10.90
C GLY A 91 -14.91 2.42 10.13
N VAL A 92 -15.09 3.73 10.08
CA VAL A 92 -14.18 4.67 9.42
C VAL A 92 -13.26 5.27 10.48
N VAL A 93 -11.96 5.11 10.31
CA VAL A 93 -10.96 5.61 11.25
C VAL A 93 -9.96 6.53 10.54
N LYS A 94 -9.43 7.48 11.29
CA LYS A 94 -8.36 8.37 10.86
C LYS A 94 -7.04 7.90 11.44
N LYS A 95 -5.94 8.28 10.79
CA LYS A 95 -4.60 8.05 11.32
C LYS A 95 -4.46 8.59 12.73
N GLY A 96 -4.00 7.73 13.65
CA GLY A 96 -3.82 8.05 15.07
C GLY A 96 -5.02 7.77 15.95
N ASP A 97 -6.20 7.47 15.39
CA ASP A 97 -7.38 7.08 16.19
C ASP A 97 -7.07 5.82 17.01
N LEU A 98 -7.48 5.82 18.26
CA LEU A 98 -7.38 4.66 19.14
C LEU A 98 -8.28 3.54 18.61
N LEU A 99 -7.72 2.37 18.42
CA LEU A 99 -8.45 1.16 18.05
C LEU A 99 -8.70 0.27 19.26
N VAL A 100 -7.60 -0.13 19.90
CA VAL A 100 -7.64 -1.02 21.07
C VAL A 100 -6.64 -0.52 22.11
N GLN A 101 -7.06 -0.53 23.37
CA GLN A 101 -6.22 -0.25 24.54
C GLN A 101 -6.03 -1.55 25.32
N VAL A 102 -4.83 -2.05 25.35
CA VAL A 102 -4.39 -3.10 26.28
C VAL A 102 -4.15 -2.47 27.64
N ASP A 103 -4.38 -3.24 28.71
CA ASP A 103 -4.16 -2.77 30.08
C ASP A 103 -2.71 -2.25 30.25
N PRO A 104 -2.53 -0.96 30.53
CA PRO A 104 -1.21 -0.36 30.59
C PRO A 104 -0.54 -0.53 31.96
N PHE A 105 -1.20 -1.13 32.94
CA PHE A 105 -0.74 -1.14 34.33
C PHE A 105 0.65 -1.78 34.47
N ASP A 106 0.82 -3.00 33.97
CA ASP A 106 2.09 -3.71 34.06
C ASP A 106 3.20 -2.97 33.28
N TYR A 107 2.90 -2.46 32.10
CA TYR A 107 3.85 -1.74 31.26
C TYR A 107 4.29 -0.41 31.90
N ARG A 108 3.38 0.27 32.57
CA ARG A 108 3.71 1.48 33.36
C ARG A 108 4.62 1.14 34.53
N SER A 109 4.29 0.08 35.25
CA SER A 109 5.10 -0.40 36.41
C SER A 109 6.52 -0.78 35.97
N PHE A 110 6.68 -1.47 34.82
CA PHE A 110 8.01 -1.78 34.26
C PHE A 110 8.79 -0.54 33.87
N LEU A 111 8.12 0.47 33.32
CA LEU A 111 8.75 1.77 33.01
C LEU A 111 9.22 2.47 34.27
N ASP A 112 8.36 2.57 35.27
CA ASP A 112 8.66 3.22 36.56
C ASP A 112 9.84 2.53 37.27
N GLU A 113 9.87 1.19 37.25
CA GLU A 113 10.98 0.39 37.79
C GLU A 113 12.29 0.66 37.05
N ALA A 114 12.28 0.63 35.72
CA ALA A 114 13.48 0.90 34.90
C ALA A 114 13.99 2.35 35.13
N GLU A 115 13.09 3.30 35.27
CA GLU A 115 13.45 4.69 35.60
C GLU A 115 14.06 4.82 36.98
N ALA A 116 13.53 4.14 38.00
CA ALA A 116 14.05 4.11 39.37
C ALA A 116 15.49 3.53 39.37
N GLN A 117 15.72 2.42 38.68
CA GLN A 117 17.04 1.80 38.55
C GLN A 117 18.05 2.75 37.88
N ARG A 118 17.62 3.48 36.83
CA ARG A 118 18.47 4.50 36.20
C ARG A 118 18.81 5.64 37.15
N VAL A 119 17.84 6.11 37.94
CA VAL A 119 18.06 7.18 38.95
C VAL A 119 19.05 6.72 40.01
N GLU A 120 18.92 5.49 40.52
CA GLU A 120 19.87 4.89 41.46
C GLU A 120 21.28 4.83 40.87
N ALA A 121 21.45 4.31 39.64
CA ALA A 121 22.74 4.25 38.98
C ALA A 121 23.39 5.63 38.79
N ARG A 122 22.60 6.66 38.47
CA ARG A 122 23.09 8.04 38.37
C ARG A 122 23.48 8.61 39.74
N ALA A 123 22.80 8.24 40.82
CA ALA A 123 23.20 8.62 42.19
C ALA A 123 24.55 7.98 42.53
N ARG A 124 24.74 6.69 42.25
CA ARG A 124 26.02 5.99 42.46
C ARG A 124 27.15 6.59 41.65
N ARG A 125 26.90 7.01 40.43
CA ARG A 125 27.90 7.74 39.60
C ARG A 125 28.34 9.02 40.28
N ARG A 126 27.39 9.81 40.84
CA ARG A 126 27.71 11.07 41.56
C ARG A 126 28.59 10.83 42.79
N GLU A 127 28.33 9.76 43.55
CA GLU A 127 29.18 9.36 44.67
C GLU A 127 30.62 9.07 44.21
N ILE A 128 30.80 8.22 43.21
CA ILE A 128 32.10 7.88 42.64
C ILE A 128 32.82 9.13 42.09
N ASP A 129 32.10 10.03 41.44
CA ASP A 129 32.64 11.30 40.92
C ASP A 129 33.13 12.24 42.03
N ALA A 130 32.39 12.28 43.15
CA ALA A 130 32.82 13.03 44.33
C ALA A 130 34.12 12.48 44.93
N ASP A 131 34.24 11.15 45.06
CA ASP A 131 35.46 10.51 45.54
C ASP A 131 36.66 10.76 44.61
N TYR A 132 36.42 10.62 43.29
CA TYR A 132 37.42 10.89 42.26
C TYR A 132 37.91 12.33 42.31
N LYS A 133 37.01 13.32 42.43
CA LYS A 133 37.36 14.74 42.58
C LYS A 133 38.10 15.00 43.88
N GLY A 134 37.68 14.35 44.97
CA GLY A 134 38.38 14.43 46.26
C GLY A 134 39.84 13.94 46.15
N ALA A 135 40.05 12.79 45.51
CA ALA A 135 41.38 12.25 45.29
C ALA A 135 42.27 13.20 44.43
N ARG A 136 41.70 13.80 43.39
CA ARG A 136 42.41 14.79 42.55
C ARG A 136 42.81 16.03 43.33
N ASN A 137 41.94 16.59 44.17
CA ASN A 137 42.25 17.77 44.98
C ASN A 137 43.34 17.43 45.99
N LEU A 138 43.32 16.27 46.63
CA LEU A 138 44.38 15.83 47.53
C LEU A 138 45.70 15.63 46.81
N LEU A 139 45.73 15.14 45.56
CA LEU A 139 46.94 15.03 44.75
C LEU A 139 47.61 16.38 44.56
N VAL A 140 46.84 17.42 44.19
CA VAL A 140 47.37 18.78 44.02
C VAL A 140 48.01 19.29 45.32
N TYR A 141 47.39 19.03 46.47
CA TYR A 141 47.92 19.39 47.77
C TYR A 141 49.21 18.64 48.10
N ASP A 142 49.24 17.33 47.89
CA ASP A 142 50.40 16.44 48.14
C ASP A 142 51.58 16.81 47.21
N GLU A 143 51.34 17.16 45.95
CA GLU A 143 52.37 17.65 45.00
C GLU A 143 52.95 19.01 45.44
N GLY A 144 52.08 19.93 45.93
CA GLY A 144 52.55 21.19 46.52
C GLY A 144 53.46 20.96 47.74
N GLN A 145 53.11 20.05 48.61
CA GLN A 145 53.94 19.66 49.74
C GLN A 145 55.29 19.03 49.34
N ALA A 146 55.28 18.16 48.34
CA ALA A 146 56.49 17.56 47.80
C ALA A 146 57.47 18.60 47.27
N ALA A 147 56.94 19.62 46.57
CA ALA A 147 57.75 20.72 46.07
C ALA A 147 58.45 21.47 47.20
N LEU A 148 57.79 21.76 48.32
CA LEU A 148 58.34 22.35 49.47
C LEU A 148 59.46 21.47 50.15
N ARG A 149 59.15 20.17 50.29
CA ARG A 149 60.11 19.21 50.88
C ARG A 149 61.32 18.98 50.00
N ARG A 150 61.23 19.01 48.71
CA ARG A 150 62.33 18.96 47.74
C ARG A 150 63.26 20.19 47.93
N ARG A 151 62.71 21.41 48.11
CA ARG A 151 63.47 22.59 48.36
C ARG A 151 64.22 22.49 49.71
N ASP A 152 63.60 21.90 50.72
CA ASP A 152 64.26 21.72 52.01
C ASP A 152 65.46 20.72 51.93
N VAL A 153 65.27 19.60 51.23
CA VAL A 153 66.36 18.63 50.92
C VAL A 153 67.47 19.33 50.18
N GLN A 154 67.18 20.06 49.11
CA GLN A 154 68.24 20.82 48.37
C GLN A 154 68.99 21.85 49.21
N ARG A 155 68.31 22.55 50.11
CA ARG A 155 68.92 23.49 51.04
C ARG A 155 69.85 22.77 52.00
N ARG A 156 69.45 21.66 52.59
CA ARG A 156 70.29 20.87 53.53
C ARG A 156 71.46 20.19 52.82
N GLU A 157 71.32 19.78 51.56
CA GLU A 157 72.46 19.29 50.77
C GLU A 157 73.52 20.39 50.54
N LYS A 158 73.10 21.59 50.21
CA LYS A 158 74.01 22.72 50.06
C LYS A 158 74.73 23.06 51.37
N LEU A 159 74.02 23.09 52.53
CA LEU A 159 74.61 23.36 53.84
C LEU A 159 75.61 22.25 54.25
N ARG A 160 75.31 21.00 53.86
CA ARG A 160 76.28 19.91 54.12
C ARG A 160 77.52 20.04 53.26
N GLY A 161 77.37 20.42 51.96
CA GLY A 161 78.52 20.66 51.06
C GLY A 161 79.43 21.77 51.55
N SER A 162 78.97 22.80 52.33
CA SER A 162 79.70 23.84 52.96
C SER A 162 80.23 23.45 54.36
N GLY A 163 80.00 22.21 54.82
CA GLY A 163 80.50 21.79 56.16
C GLY A 163 79.61 22.21 57.34
N ALA A 164 78.50 22.94 57.12
CA ALA A 164 77.64 23.50 58.18
C ALA A 164 76.37 22.62 58.44
N GLY A 165 76.18 21.50 57.73
CA GLY A 165 74.97 20.66 57.81
C GLY A 165 75.15 19.33 58.51
N SER A 166 74.13 18.89 59.31
CA SER A 166 74.07 17.58 59.94
C SER A 166 73.63 16.49 58.92
N VAL A 167 74.32 15.34 58.93
CA VAL A 167 73.97 14.15 58.10
C VAL A 167 72.58 13.66 58.48
N LYS A 168 72.31 13.52 59.77
CA LYS A 168 70.98 13.09 60.27
C LYS A 168 69.85 13.99 59.76
N ALA A 169 70.05 15.32 59.82
CA ALA A 169 68.99 16.23 59.36
C ALA A 169 68.74 16.14 57.88
N LEU A 170 69.75 15.83 57.06
CA LEU A 170 69.53 15.57 55.61
C LEU A 170 68.80 14.25 55.39
N ASP A 171 69.15 13.22 56.09
CA ASP A 171 68.47 11.87 55.96
C ASP A 171 67.03 11.97 56.41
N ASP A 172 66.72 12.67 57.54
CA ASP A 172 65.34 12.90 58.00
C ASP A 172 64.54 13.71 56.94
N ALA A 173 65.11 14.68 56.26
CA ALA A 173 64.46 15.43 55.19
C ALA A 173 64.21 14.54 53.95
N LYS A 174 65.15 13.67 53.59
CA LYS A 174 64.98 12.72 52.48
C LYS A 174 63.86 11.67 52.79
N MET A 175 63.82 11.12 54.00
CA MET A 175 62.74 10.24 54.43
C MET A 175 61.39 10.91 54.33
N SER A 176 61.27 12.17 54.85
CA SER A 176 60.02 12.91 54.76
C SER A 176 59.59 13.22 53.31
N LEU A 177 60.52 13.42 52.39
CA LEU A 177 60.21 13.56 50.96
C LEU A 177 59.71 12.26 50.36
N SER A 178 60.40 11.14 50.64
CA SER A 178 60.06 9.79 50.16
C SER A 178 58.67 9.40 50.61
N GLU A 179 58.29 9.61 51.87
CA GLU A 179 56.94 9.38 52.39
C GLU A 179 55.87 10.19 51.64
N ASN A 180 56.19 11.44 51.29
CA ASN A 180 55.24 12.26 50.53
C ASN A 180 55.14 11.81 49.06
N GLU A 181 56.28 11.45 48.45
CA GLU A 181 56.27 10.86 47.10
C GLU A 181 55.46 9.56 47.00
N GLN A 182 55.57 8.74 48.04
CA GLN A 182 54.75 7.54 48.14
C GLN A 182 53.25 7.86 48.20
N ARG A 183 52.86 8.88 49.00
CA ARG A 183 51.45 9.36 49.01
C ARG A 183 50.97 9.83 47.64
N ILE A 184 51.81 10.54 46.88
CA ILE A 184 51.49 10.95 45.53
C ILE A 184 51.21 9.74 44.62
N VAL A 185 52.04 8.69 44.69
CA VAL A 185 51.84 7.47 43.91
C VAL A 185 50.51 6.81 44.26
N ASP A 186 50.18 6.70 45.56
CA ASP A 186 48.95 6.11 46.03
C ASP A 186 47.70 6.93 45.60
N ARG A 187 47.80 8.29 45.60
CA ARG A 187 46.74 9.19 45.07
C ARG A 187 46.51 8.99 43.58
N ARG A 188 47.60 8.89 42.80
CA ARG A 188 47.50 8.63 41.35
C ARG A 188 46.83 7.30 41.07
N ARG A 189 47.17 6.23 41.78
CA ARG A 189 46.48 4.93 41.68
C ARG A 189 45.00 5.03 42.04
N ALA A 190 44.65 5.79 43.09
CA ALA A 190 43.27 5.99 43.51
C ALA A 190 42.47 6.77 42.42
N ILE A 191 43.12 7.75 41.77
CA ILE A 191 42.52 8.50 40.66
C ILE A 191 42.25 7.58 39.44
N GLU A 192 43.22 6.76 39.02
CA GLU A 192 43.09 5.80 37.94
C GLU A 192 41.97 4.80 38.24
N ALA A 193 41.92 4.25 39.46
CA ALA A 193 40.83 3.35 39.88
C ALA A 193 39.46 4.07 39.90
N GLY A 194 39.41 5.34 40.33
CA GLY A 194 38.20 6.16 40.32
C GLY A 194 37.70 6.41 38.89
N GLN A 195 38.60 6.70 37.97
CA GLN A 195 38.26 6.88 36.54
C GLN A 195 37.71 5.60 35.90
N ALA A 196 38.34 4.47 36.19
CA ALA A 196 37.85 3.18 35.72
C ALA A 196 36.46 2.83 36.28
N ARG A 197 36.18 3.10 37.56
CA ARG A 197 34.86 2.96 38.17
C ARG A 197 33.81 3.88 37.55
N LEU A 198 34.15 5.13 37.22
CA LEU A 198 33.26 6.03 36.50
C LEU A 198 32.90 5.47 35.14
N GLY A 199 33.84 5.00 34.34
CA GLY A 199 33.56 4.38 33.03
C GLY A 199 32.69 3.14 33.15
N GLN A 200 32.92 2.28 34.18
CA GLN A 200 32.05 1.16 34.44
C GLN A 200 30.62 1.58 34.80
N GLN A 201 30.48 2.61 35.63
CA GLN A 201 29.16 3.10 36.02
C GLN A 201 28.43 3.80 34.88
N ASP A 202 29.14 4.50 33.99
CA ASP A 202 28.57 5.09 32.78
C ASP A 202 28.01 3.99 31.86
N ALA A 203 28.72 2.90 31.64
CA ALA A 203 28.22 1.76 30.87
C ALA A 203 26.99 1.09 31.50
N ILE A 204 26.87 1.07 32.84
CA ILE A 204 25.67 0.62 33.52
C ILE A 204 24.48 1.57 33.24
N ILE A 205 24.71 2.88 33.32
CA ILE A 205 23.69 3.89 33.02
C ILE A 205 23.20 3.76 31.58
N ASP A 206 24.09 3.62 30.61
CA ASP A 206 23.74 3.44 29.20
C ASP A 206 22.85 2.20 28.99
N ARG A 207 23.18 1.09 29.64
CA ARG A 207 22.37 -0.13 29.61
C ARG A 207 20.96 0.11 30.17
N LEU A 208 20.85 0.83 31.29
CA LEU A 208 19.58 1.15 31.93
C LEU A 208 18.77 2.14 31.10
N GLU A 209 19.39 3.06 30.36
CA GLU A 209 18.71 3.95 29.42
C GLU A 209 18.07 3.19 28.26
N VAL A 210 18.74 2.14 27.77
CA VAL A 210 18.14 1.21 26.80
C VAL A 210 16.94 0.47 27.41
N ALA A 211 17.03 0.05 28.67
CA ALA A 211 15.91 -0.60 29.37
C ALA A 211 14.70 0.33 29.52
N VAL A 212 14.91 1.57 29.93
CA VAL A 212 13.87 2.62 30.01
C VAL A 212 13.23 2.85 28.64
N SER A 213 14.05 2.98 27.58
CA SER A 213 13.55 3.19 26.22
C SER A 213 12.71 2.02 25.69
N ARG A 214 13.04 0.79 26.11
CA ARG A 214 12.25 -0.42 25.78
C ARG A 214 10.91 -0.39 26.53
N ALA A 215 10.93 -0.22 27.83
CA ALA A 215 9.72 -0.18 28.65
C ALA A 215 8.77 0.95 28.22
N ALA A 216 9.31 2.12 27.86
CA ALA A 216 8.54 3.24 27.34
C ALA A 216 7.86 2.89 25.99
N ARG A 217 8.54 2.19 25.09
CA ARG A 217 7.96 1.69 23.84
C ARG A 217 6.85 0.68 24.09
N ASP A 218 7.04 -0.24 25.01
CA ASP A 218 6.04 -1.26 25.32
C ASP A 218 4.77 -0.62 25.91
N LEU A 219 4.92 0.41 26.74
CA LEU A 219 3.79 1.21 27.23
C LEU A 219 3.07 1.96 26.09
N VAL A 220 3.78 2.52 25.13
CA VAL A 220 3.19 3.14 23.92
C VAL A 220 2.46 2.09 23.10
N ASN A 221 3.04 0.91 22.91
CA ASN A 221 2.49 -0.21 22.15
C ASN A 221 1.25 -0.83 22.81
N ALA A 222 0.99 -0.56 24.11
CA ALA A 222 -0.25 -0.92 24.76
C ALA A 222 -1.48 -0.17 24.17
N ARG A 223 -1.24 0.85 23.35
CA ARG A 223 -2.26 1.57 22.57
C ARG A 223 -2.10 1.27 21.10
N LEU A 224 -2.98 0.43 20.56
CA LEU A 224 -3.03 0.17 19.13
C LEU A 224 -3.80 1.29 18.45
N THR A 225 -3.16 2.01 17.55
CA THR A 225 -3.76 3.12 16.81
C THR A 225 -3.75 2.85 15.29
N ALA A 226 -4.65 3.52 14.56
CA ALA A 226 -4.71 3.41 13.11
C ALA A 226 -3.47 4.05 12.45
N PRO A 227 -2.71 3.32 11.60
CA PRO A 227 -1.52 3.84 10.95
C PRO A 227 -1.82 4.80 9.78
N PHE A 228 -3.04 4.75 9.22
CA PHE A 228 -3.53 5.62 8.15
C PHE A 228 -5.07 5.69 8.18
N ASP A 229 -5.64 6.61 7.38
CA ASP A 229 -7.09 6.76 7.25
C ASP A 229 -7.69 5.59 6.46
N GLY A 230 -8.77 4.97 6.96
CA GLY A 230 -9.31 3.80 6.28
C GLY A 230 -10.56 3.20 6.90
N PHE A 231 -10.90 2.02 6.40
CA PHE A 231 -12.03 1.21 6.86
C PHE A 231 -11.53 -0.01 7.62
N LEU A 232 -12.15 -0.28 8.76
CA LEU A 232 -11.90 -1.50 9.51
C LEU A 232 -12.74 -2.66 8.96
N VAL A 233 -12.11 -3.82 8.87
CA VAL A 233 -12.75 -5.09 8.47
C VAL A 233 -12.29 -6.18 9.42
N ASP A 234 -13.17 -7.14 9.71
CA ASP A 234 -12.91 -8.26 10.64
C ASP A 234 -12.48 -7.75 12.03
N ALA A 235 -13.16 -6.76 12.57
CA ALA A 235 -12.90 -6.22 13.91
C ALA A 235 -13.30 -7.24 14.98
N ASP A 236 -12.30 -7.90 15.61
CA ASP A 236 -12.49 -9.01 16.57
C ASP A 236 -11.78 -8.71 17.91
N ALA A 237 -11.96 -7.50 18.44
CA ALA A 237 -11.45 -7.16 19.75
C ALA A 237 -12.58 -6.60 20.62
N GLU A 238 -12.86 -7.27 21.73
CA GLU A 238 -13.90 -6.89 22.68
C GLU A 238 -13.30 -6.56 24.06
N LEU A 239 -13.98 -5.70 24.78
CA LEU A 239 -13.58 -5.31 26.12
C LEU A 239 -13.48 -6.54 27.03
N GLY A 240 -12.37 -6.69 27.75
CA GLY A 240 -12.11 -7.83 28.62
C GLY A 240 -11.45 -9.04 27.93
N LYS A 241 -11.45 -9.13 26.63
CA LYS A 241 -10.72 -10.17 25.88
C LYS A 241 -9.22 -10.03 26.13
N ARG A 242 -8.51 -11.17 26.27
CA ARG A 242 -7.05 -11.20 26.37
C ARG A 242 -6.46 -11.38 24.98
N LEU A 243 -5.50 -10.53 24.63
CA LEU A 243 -4.74 -10.59 23.39
C LEU A 243 -3.32 -11.10 23.66
N GLY A 244 -2.84 -11.96 22.79
CA GLY A 244 -1.45 -12.35 22.65
C GLY A 244 -0.72 -11.46 21.63
N VAL A 245 0.62 -11.47 21.68
CA VAL A 245 1.44 -10.83 20.66
C VAL A 245 1.21 -11.55 19.32
N GLY A 246 0.78 -10.81 18.30
CA GLY A 246 0.53 -11.36 16.98
C GLY A 246 -0.91 -11.81 16.71
N ASP A 247 -1.84 -11.77 17.68
CA ASP A 247 -3.26 -11.99 17.42
C ASP A 247 -3.77 -10.94 16.43
N ARG A 248 -4.58 -11.36 15.44
CA ARG A 248 -5.21 -10.42 14.53
C ARG A 248 -6.44 -9.79 15.22
N VAL A 249 -6.46 -8.48 15.31
CA VAL A 249 -7.58 -7.74 15.91
C VAL A 249 -8.49 -7.09 14.86
N ALA A 250 -7.95 -6.72 13.69
CA ALA A 250 -8.70 -6.19 12.56
C ALA A 250 -7.83 -6.17 11.31
N ARG A 251 -8.43 -5.88 10.14
CA ARG A 251 -7.74 -5.42 8.94
C ARG A 251 -8.12 -3.96 8.68
N LEU A 252 -7.15 -3.14 8.33
CA LEU A 252 -7.36 -1.74 7.95
C LEU A 252 -7.08 -1.58 6.46
N ILE A 253 -8.07 -1.12 5.72
CA ILE A 253 -8.02 -0.87 4.28
C ILE A 253 -7.93 0.64 4.06
N ASP A 254 -6.94 1.08 3.28
CA ASP A 254 -6.74 2.49 2.96
C ASP A 254 -7.87 3.01 2.05
N ALA A 255 -8.66 3.95 2.56
CA ALA A 255 -9.80 4.52 1.84
C ALA A 255 -9.41 5.36 0.62
N ARG A 256 -8.18 5.88 0.59
CA ARG A 256 -7.66 6.75 -0.48
C ARG A 256 -6.92 5.97 -1.57
N ARG A 257 -6.62 4.71 -1.33
CA ARG A 257 -5.79 3.91 -2.21
C ARG A 257 -6.54 2.66 -2.69
N LEU A 258 -7.56 2.91 -3.52
CA LEU A 258 -8.30 1.86 -4.19
C LEU A 258 -7.74 1.64 -5.61
N GLU A 259 -7.71 0.40 -6.03
CA GLU A 259 -7.26 -0.04 -7.34
C GLU A 259 -8.38 -0.82 -8.02
N VAL A 260 -8.35 -0.86 -9.34
CA VAL A 260 -9.24 -1.71 -10.13
C VAL A 260 -8.39 -2.70 -10.88
N ARG A 261 -8.66 -3.98 -10.67
CA ARG A 261 -8.09 -5.06 -11.46
C ARG A 261 -9.10 -5.48 -12.52
N PHE A 262 -8.67 -5.53 -13.76
CA PHE A 262 -9.51 -5.95 -14.87
C PHE A 262 -8.70 -6.74 -15.89
N HIS A 263 -9.37 -7.69 -16.51
CA HIS A 263 -8.79 -8.61 -17.46
C HIS A 263 -8.81 -8.05 -18.89
N ILE A 264 -7.73 -8.28 -19.63
CA ILE A 264 -7.62 -7.94 -21.05
C ILE A 264 -7.10 -9.15 -21.82
N GLY A 265 -7.75 -9.47 -22.94
CA GLY A 265 -7.37 -10.60 -23.79
C GLY A 265 -6.03 -10.34 -24.53
N ASN A 266 -5.34 -11.41 -24.91
CA ASN A 266 -4.02 -11.36 -25.58
C ASN A 266 -4.00 -10.48 -26.83
N ALA A 267 -5.06 -10.54 -27.67
CA ALA A 267 -5.14 -9.74 -28.89
C ALA A 267 -5.18 -8.24 -28.59
N GLN A 268 -5.97 -7.83 -27.62
CA GLN A 268 -6.09 -6.45 -27.16
C GLN A 268 -4.79 -5.98 -26.48
N PHE A 269 -4.18 -6.84 -25.67
CA PHE A 269 -2.92 -6.54 -24.99
C PHE A 269 -1.78 -6.32 -26.00
N SER A 270 -1.67 -7.18 -27.03
CA SER A 270 -0.70 -7.00 -28.11
C SER A 270 -0.88 -5.69 -28.88
N GLN A 271 -2.14 -5.27 -29.10
CA GLN A 271 -2.45 -3.98 -29.73
C GLN A 271 -2.03 -2.80 -28.85
N LEU A 272 -2.12 -2.92 -27.51
CA LEU A 272 -1.64 -1.90 -26.60
C LEU A 272 -0.11 -1.80 -26.57
N GLN A 273 0.57 -2.94 -26.58
CA GLN A 273 2.04 -2.97 -26.60
C GLN A 273 2.65 -2.40 -27.89
N SER A 274 2.01 -2.65 -29.04
CA SER A 274 2.49 -2.12 -30.32
C SER A 274 2.29 -0.60 -30.50
N GLY A 275 1.58 0.07 -29.57
CA GLY A 275 1.33 1.51 -29.57
C GLY A 275 2.12 2.25 -28.49
N ALA A 276 1.48 3.25 -27.88
CA ALA A 276 2.05 4.07 -26.79
C ALA A 276 2.16 3.34 -25.43
N GLY A 277 1.94 2.02 -25.39
CA GLY A 277 1.88 1.24 -24.16
C GLY A 277 0.57 1.43 -23.39
N PHE A 278 0.47 0.75 -22.25
CA PHE A 278 -0.72 0.83 -21.39
C PHE A 278 -0.48 1.66 -20.12
N LYS A 279 0.77 1.77 -19.64
CA LYS A 279 1.09 2.52 -18.41
C LYS A 279 0.78 4.01 -18.56
N GLY A 280 0.13 4.57 -17.56
CA GLY A 280 -0.25 5.98 -17.54
C GLY A 280 -1.53 6.30 -18.33
N ARG A 281 -2.15 5.33 -19.02
CA ARG A 281 -3.46 5.55 -19.68
C ARG A 281 -4.55 5.74 -18.64
N THR A 282 -5.41 6.73 -18.89
CA THR A 282 -6.60 6.96 -18.11
C THR A 282 -7.75 6.11 -18.63
N VAL A 283 -8.45 5.43 -17.75
CA VAL A 283 -9.67 4.66 -18.02
C VAL A 283 -10.83 5.22 -17.21
N GLN A 284 -12.04 5.04 -17.71
CA GLN A 284 -13.26 5.42 -17.02
C GLN A 284 -13.83 4.18 -16.33
N VAL A 285 -14.14 4.31 -15.05
CA VAL A 285 -14.65 3.23 -14.20
C VAL A 285 -16.09 3.57 -13.79
N TYR A 286 -17.01 2.68 -14.12
CA TYR A 286 -18.43 2.80 -13.79
C TYR A 286 -18.78 1.73 -12.74
N TRP A 287 -19.28 2.17 -11.59
CA TRP A 287 -19.78 1.26 -10.59
C TRP A 287 -21.22 0.84 -10.95
N GLN A 288 -21.47 -0.45 -11.12
CA GLN A 288 -22.76 -0.99 -11.57
C GLN A 288 -23.91 -0.82 -10.56
N GLY A 289 -23.61 -0.52 -9.31
CA GLY A 289 -24.63 -0.30 -8.27
C GLY A 289 -25.32 1.06 -8.29
N ARG A 290 -25.02 1.93 -9.26
CA ARG A 290 -25.56 3.29 -9.29
C ARG A 290 -25.78 3.76 -10.73
N ASP A 291 -26.99 3.58 -11.22
CA ASP A 291 -27.38 4.12 -12.53
C ASP A 291 -27.25 5.65 -12.55
N GLY A 292 -26.60 6.18 -13.61
CA GLY A 292 -26.40 7.62 -13.78
C GLY A 292 -25.19 8.22 -12.99
N ALA A 293 -24.34 7.40 -12.37
CA ALA A 293 -23.17 7.91 -11.66
C ALA A 293 -22.10 8.46 -12.63
N THR A 294 -21.49 9.57 -12.24
CA THR A 294 -20.32 10.13 -12.93
C THR A 294 -19.20 9.10 -12.96
N PRO A 295 -18.56 8.83 -14.11
CA PRO A 295 -17.48 7.88 -14.19
C PRO A 295 -16.30 8.30 -13.34
N LEU A 296 -15.72 7.36 -12.62
CA LEU A 296 -14.50 7.55 -11.87
C LEU A 296 -13.32 7.41 -12.82
N LYS A 297 -12.33 8.26 -12.69
CA LYS A 297 -11.09 8.17 -13.46
C LYS A 297 -10.12 7.23 -12.74
N ALA A 298 -9.51 6.32 -13.49
CA ALA A 298 -8.41 5.50 -13.00
C ALA A 298 -7.25 5.55 -14.00
N VAL A 299 -6.04 5.41 -13.49
CA VAL A 299 -4.81 5.41 -14.29
C VAL A 299 -4.17 4.04 -14.20
N ILE A 300 -3.90 3.40 -15.33
CA ILE A 300 -3.24 2.10 -15.39
C ILE A 300 -1.79 2.27 -14.94
N GLU A 301 -1.40 1.61 -13.85
CA GLU A 301 -0.04 1.68 -13.29
C GLU A 301 0.81 0.47 -13.67
N ARG A 302 0.22 -0.71 -13.66
CA ARG A 302 0.96 -1.97 -13.85
C ARG A 302 0.09 -3.08 -14.41
N GLU A 303 0.74 -4.08 -14.95
CA GLU A 303 0.19 -5.39 -15.25
C GLU A 303 0.45 -6.37 -14.10
N ASN A 304 -0.36 -7.38 -13.97
CA ASN A 304 -0.07 -8.50 -13.10
C ASN A 304 1.08 -9.32 -13.70
N SER A 305 2.01 -9.77 -12.84
CA SER A 305 3.17 -10.56 -13.28
C SER A 305 2.79 -11.99 -13.65
N GLU A 306 1.57 -12.41 -13.36
CA GLU A 306 1.07 -13.76 -13.58
C GLU A 306 0.01 -13.74 -14.69
N ILE A 307 0.19 -14.59 -15.68
CA ILE A 307 -0.80 -14.78 -16.75
C ILE A 307 -1.82 -15.80 -16.26
N ASP A 308 -3.09 -15.43 -16.29
CA ASP A 308 -4.15 -16.38 -16.00
C ASP A 308 -4.24 -17.42 -17.13
N THR A 309 -3.82 -18.63 -16.83
CA THR A 309 -3.82 -19.74 -17.78
C THR A 309 -5.23 -20.17 -18.22
N ALA A 310 -6.25 -19.86 -17.46
CA ALA A 310 -7.63 -20.21 -17.78
C ALA A 310 -8.26 -19.26 -18.81
N SER A 311 -7.94 -17.97 -18.75
CA SER A 311 -8.48 -16.93 -19.64
C SER A 311 -7.52 -16.53 -20.77
N GLY A 312 -6.24 -16.88 -20.65
CA GLY A 312 -5.21 -16.62 -21.66
C GLY A 312 -4.90 -15.14 -21.89
N GLY A 313 -5.18 -14.27 -20.92
CA GLY A 313 -4.96 -12.84 -21.00
C GLY A 313 -4.13 -12.30 -19.84
N VAL A 314 -4.06 -10.98 -19.73
CA VAL A 314 -3.28 -10.26 -18.71
C VAL A 314 -4.22 -9.41 -17.86
N ASP A 315 -4.04 -9.43 -16.55
CA ASP A 315 -4.73 -8.54 -15.65
C ASP A 315 -3.99 -7.21 -15.56
N LEU A 316 -4.69 -6.12 -15.85
CA LEU A 316 -4.21 -4.76 -15.65
C LEU A 316 -4.73 -4.21 -14.33
N ILE A 317 -3.88 -3.42 -13.67
CA ILE A 317 -4.22 -2.77 -12.41
C ILE A 317 -4.14 -1.26 -12.62
N ALA A 318 -5.29 -0.61 -12.42
CA ALA A 318 -5.43 0.83 -12.51
C ALA A 318 -5.74 1.41 -11.13
N ARG A 319 -5.03 2.48 -10.77
CA ARG A 319 -5.29 3.23 -9.54
C ARG A 319 -6.43 4.21 -9.76
N LEU A 320 -7.44 4.11 -8.92
CA LEU A 320 -8.53 5.09 -8.88
C LEU A 320 -8.01 6.44 -8.38
N ALA A 321 -8.53 7.53 -8.94
CA ALA A 321 -8.32 8.85 -8.37
C ALA A 321 -8.78 8.87 -6.91
N ASP A 322 -8.17 9.73 -6.08
CA ASP A 322 -8.47 9.83 -4.64
C ASP A 322 -9.97 10.12 -4.44
N LEU A 323 -10.68 9.14 -3.90
CA LEU A 323 -12.12 9.20 -3.65
C LEU A 323 -12.47 9.79 -2.29
N GLY A 324 -11.45 9.98 -1.43
CA GLY A 324 -11.64 10.38 -0.03
C GLY A 324 -12.32 9.31 0.82
N VAL A 325 -12.36 9.57 2.13
CA VAL A 325 -12.91 8.62 3.14
C VAL A 325 -14.44 8.48 3.04
N GLY A 326 -15.13 9.40 2.36
CA GLY A 326 -16.59 9.40 2.16
C GLY A 326 -17.08 8.59 0.97
N SER A 327 -16.19 7.99 0.17
CA SER A 327 -16.59 7.16 -0.97
C SER A 327 -17.41 5.96 -0.53
N THR A 328 -18.47 5.66 -1.29
CA THR A 328 -19.28 4.45 -1.10
C THR A 328 -18.68 3.22 -1.77
N LEU A 329 -17.66 3.40 -2.64
CA LEU A 329 -16.98 2.31 -3.31
C LEU A 329 -16.12 1.53 -2.30
N ARG A 330 -16.25 0.21 -2.34
CA ARG A 330 -15.53 -0.70 -1.42
C ARG A 330 -14.75 -1.74 -2.22
N PRO A 331 -13.64 -2.25 -1.68
CA PRO A 331 -13.00 -3.44 -2.23
C PRO A 331 -14.01 -4.60 -2.37
N GLY A 332 -13.88 -5.36 -3.44
CA GLY A 332 -14.85 -6.41 -3.80
C GLY A 332 -15.96 -5.95 -4.75
N ALA A 333 -16.15 -4.64 -4.96
CA ALA A 333 -17.16 -4.13 -5.88
C ALA A 333 -16.80 -4.47 -7.33
N PHE A 334 -17.79 -4.96 -8.10
CA PHE A 334 -17.67 -5.14 -9.55
C PHE A 334 -17.88 -3.81 -10.27
N VAL A 335 -17.04 -3.56 -11.26
CA VAL A 335 -17.05 -2.32 -12.03
C VAL A 335 -16.92 -2.61 -13.52
N ARG A 336 -17.53 -1.75 -14.33
CA ARG A 336 -17.35 -1.71 -15.77
C ARG A 336 -16.31 -0.64 -16.10
N ILE A 337 -15.34 -1.01 -16.92
CA ILE A 337 -14.22 -0.16 -17.32
C ILE A 337 -14.37 0.16 -18.79
N VAL A 338 -14.30 1.43 -19.14
CA VAL A 338 -14.26 1.88 -20.53
C VAL A 338 -12.85 2.41 -20.79
N MET A 339 -12.15 1.73 -21.68
CA MET A 339 -10.78 2.06 -22.05
C MET A 339 -10.70 2.39 -23.54
N PRO A 340 -10.16 3.56 -23.93
CA PRO A 340 -9.98 3.89 -25.32
C PRO A 340 -8.96 2.96 -25.96
N GLY A 341 -9.34 2.32 -27.06
CA GLY A 341 -8.51 1.45 -27.86
C GLY A 341 -7.48 2.21 -28.71
N ARG A 342 -7.02 1.58 -29.80
CA ARG A 342 -6.14 2.20 -30.77
C ARG A 342 -6.93 3.20 -31.64
N SER A 343 -6.36 4.35 -31.94
CA SER A 343 -6.88 5.27 -32.95
C SER A 343 -6.54 4.76 -34.35
N TYR A 344 -7.55 4.72 -35.21
CA TYR A 344 -7.43 4.38 -36.63
C TYR A 344 -7.69 5.64 -37.44
N GLU A 345 -6.76 6.01 -38.29
CA GLU A 345 -6.91 7.15 -39.20
C GLU A 345 -7.41 6.68 -40.58
N ASN A 346 -8.16 7.55 -41.27
CA ASN A 346 -8.71 7.29 -42.60
C ASN A 346 -9.58 6.03 -42.70
N VAL A 347 -10.42 5.78 -41.69
CA VAL A 347 -11.36 4.66 -41.62
C VAL A 347 -12.79 5.16 -41.62
N VAL A 348 -13.73 4.29 -42.00
CA VAL A 348 -15.17 4.56 -41.96
C VAL A 348 -15.78 3.69 -40.85
N ARG A 349 -16.62 4.30 -40.01
CA ARG A 349 -17.40 3.55 -39.02
C ARG A 349 -18.73 3.16 -39.66
N LEU A 350 -18.97 1.86 -39.77
CA LEU A 350 -20.23 1.29 -40.27
C LEU A 350 -20.96 0.54 -39.15
N PRO A 351 -22.29 0.64 -39.07
CA PRO A 351 -23.06 -0.23 -38.19
C PRO A 351 -22.98 -1.69 -38.71
N GLU A 352 -23.01 -2.66 -37.82
CA GLU A 352 -22.91 -4.09 -38.15
C GLU A 352 -24.00 -4.55 -39.14
N ALA A 353 -25.20 -3.95 -39.05
CA ALA A 353 -26.31 -4.19 -39.97
C ALA A 353 -26.03 -3.80 -41.42
N ALA A 354 -25.01 -2.99 -41.67
CA ALA A 354 -24.59 -2.60 -43.04
C ALA A 354 -23.63 -3.60 -43.68
N LEU A 355 -23.16 -4.58 -42.93
CA LEU A 355 -22.26 -5.63 -43.41
C LEU A 355 -23.09 -6.86 -43.85
N HIS A 356 -23.31 -7.01 -45.18
CA HIS A 356 -23.85 -8.24 -45.73
C HIS A 356 -22.71 -9.22 -46.05
N HIS A 357 -22.63 -10.32 -45.29
CA HIS A 357 -21.79 -11.42 -45.67
C HIS A 357 -22.44 -12.13 -46.87
N LYS A 358 -21.76 -12.08 -48.00
CA LYS A 358 -22.02 -13.04 -49.07
C LYS A 358 -21.18 -14.27 -48.76
N ASP A 359 -21.80 -15.38 -48.39
CA ASP A 359 -21.18 -16.72 -48.39
C ASP A 359 -20.66 -17.06 -49.79
#